data_20730b41fd9badbfc5a83aba27428810
#
_entry.id   20730b41fd9badbfc5a83aba27428810
#
_cell.length_a   1.000
_cell.length_b   1.000
_cell.length_c   1.000
_cell.angle_alpha   90.00
_cell.angle_beta   90.00
_cell.angle_gamma   90.00
#
_symmetry.space_group_name_H-M   'P 1'
#
loop_
_entity.id
_entity.type
_entity.pdbx_description
1 polymer ?
#
loop_
_entity_poly.entity_id
_entity_poly.type
_entity_poly.pdbx_seq_one_letter_code
_entity_poly.pdbx_strand_id
1 'polypeptide(L)'
;MTVETAAADTLLGALDRFRTAPPDVARYDTDTPTAARALRAAPEQVARLASAGLPHVVDSVRGPLFDYDDLMNVGMFCGTGQTVPELGLRFLMRFAAAPRASWFAPRDWEIGVHPSLTAGGEAAEGRAAGDGERKVTVRVPDLSAPGVELLEGGPFDRPLHDSGYTAAIRLTGAAHTVRDPRIHEAWSEVVDALAARRVIYQTVPEPLRADHHRAWELGIADCVVASRLLADRLRAAGLEATARRGYLLGLFGSDHAWCDVVEDGVHKSLDPVFAFVATVGDERGVAESPEFAAACLGSRFNRLLPCRTDSAEPLVHFDGEPAPYWAMAGVGARPRRSS
;
A
#
# COMPACT_ATOMS: atom_id res chain seq x y z
N MET A 1 -6.25 2.10 36.40
CA MET A 1 -6.22 1.45 35.08
C MET A 1 -4.81 1.62 34.55
N THR A 2 -4.05 0.53 34.44
CA THR A 2 -2.67 0.57 33.97
C THR A 2 -2.64 0.88 32.46
N VAL A 3 -1.58 1.50 31.95
CA VAL A 3 -1.37 1.80 30.53
C VAL A 3 -1.51 0.55 29.65
N GLU A 4 -1.14 -0.62 30.18
CA GLU A 4 -1.29 -1.93 29.55
C GLU A 4 -2.76 -2.34 29.29
N THR A 5 -3.66 -2.04 30.22
CA THR A 5 -5.09 -2.37 30.07
C THR A 5 -5.74 -1.48 29.01
N ALA A 6 -5.38 -0.20 28.95
CA ALA A 6 -5.90 0.72 27.95
C ALA A 6 -5.44 0.37 26.52
N ALA A 7 -4.20 -0.07 26.35
CA ALA A 7 -3.68 -0.50 25.04
C ALA A 7 -4.31 -1.81 24.57
N ALA A 8 -4.64 -2.73 25.48
CA ALA A 8 -5.31 -3.97 25.13
C ALA A 8 -6.75 -3.73 24.65
N ASP A 9 -7.46 -2.80 25.27
CA ASP A 9 -8.85 -2.47 24.90
C ASP A 9 -8.91 -1.78 23.52
N THR A 10 -7.86 -1.04 23.13
CA THR A 10 -7.79 -0.40 21.80
C THR A 10 -7.60 -1.42 20.67
N LEU A 11 -6.77 -2.46 20.85
CA LEU A 11 -6.62 -3.52 19.84
C LEU A 11 -7.94 -4.29 19.63
N LEU A 12 -8.66 -4.61 20.71
CA LEU A 12 -9.96 -5.29 20.61
C LEU A 12 -11.02 -4.40 19.94
N GLY A 13 -11.02 -3.10 20.23
CA GLY A 13 -11.93 -2.13 19.61
C GLY A 13 -11.71 -1.93 18.11
N ALA A 14 -10.62 -2.47 17.54
CA ALA A 14 -10.42 -2.46 16.10
C ALA A 14 -11.25 -3.51 15.35
N LEU A 15 -11.62 -4.63 16.01
CA LEU A 15 -12.23 -5.80 15.36
C LEU A 15 -13.55 -5.50 14.64
N ASP A 16 -14.34 -4.56 15.13
CA ASP A 16 -15.60 -4.15 14.52
C ASP A 16 -15.44 -3.06 13.43
N ARG A 17 -14.20 -2.64 13.14
CA ARG A 17 -13.91 -1.50 12.27
C ARG A 17 -13.44 -1.89 10.87
N PHE A 18 -13.11 -3.14 10.65
CA PHE A 18 -12.69 -3.69 9.36
C PHE A 18 -13.41 -5.02 9.08
N ARG A 19 -13.23 -5.55 7.89
CA ARG A 19 -13.73 -6.87 7.48
C ARG A 19 -12.57 -7.84 7.37
N THR A 20 -12.68 -9.00 8.00
CA THR A 20 -11.66 -10.04 7.94
C THR A 20 -11.56 -10.66 6.56
N ALA A 21 -10.38 -11.17 6.21
CA ALA A 21 -10.16 -11.85 4.96
C ALA A 21 -11.11 -13.07 4.83
N PRO A 22 -11.77 -13.27 3.66
CA PRO A 22 -12.55 -14.48 3.44
C PRO A 22 -11.70 -15.74 3.61
N PRO A 23 -12.24 -16.83 4.17
CA PRO A 23 -11.48 -18.05 4.48
C PRO A 23 -10.77 -18.70 3.28
N ASP A 24 -11.30 -18.51 2.08
CA ASP A 24 -10.73 -19.07 0.84
C ASP A 24 -9.51 -18.31 0.32
N VAL A 25 -9.24 -17.10 0.84
CA VAL A 25 -8.05 -16.30 0.51
C VAL A 25 -7.16 -16.01 1.70
N ALA A 26 -7.64 -16.19 2.93
CA ALA A 26 -6.88 -15.99 4.16
C ALA A 26 -5.68 -16.94 4.24
N ARG A 27 -4.56 -16.42 4.74
CA ARG A 27 -3.33 -17.19 4.98
C ARG A 27 -2.97 -17.18 6.44
N TYR A 28 -3.31 -18.25 7.15
CA TYR A 28 -3.04 -18.39 8.58
C TYR A 28 -1.62 -18.92 8.82
N ASP A 29 -0.61 -18.06 8.64
CA ASP A 29 0.81 -18.42 8.78
C ASP A 29 1.60 -17.53 9.74
N THR A 30 0.99 -16.45 10.24
CA THR A 30 1.62 -15.48 11.14
C THR A 30 1.42 -15.88 12.60
N ASP A 31 2.49 -16.22 13.29
CA ASP A 31 2.48 -16.62 14.69
C ASP A 31 2.36 -15.41 15.65
N THR A 32 2.01 -15.71 16.91
CA THR A 32 1.83 -14.68 17.96
C THR A 32 3.05 -13.79 18.16
N PRO A 33 4.31 -14.26 18.20
CA PRO A 33 5.48 -13.40 18.30
C PRO A 33 5.63 -12.43 17.12
N THR A 34 5.37 -12.88 15.91
CA THR A 34 5.41 -12.03 14.70
C THR A 34 4.28 -10.99 14.72
N ALA A 35 3.06 -11.41 15.08
CA ALA A 35 1.93 -10.50 15.24
C ALA A 35 2.19 -9.44 16.34
N ALA A 36 2.77 -9.83 17.45
CA ALA A 36 3.14 -8.90 18.54
C ALA A 36 4.13 -7.83 18.09
N ARG A 37 5.14 -8.20 17.29
CA ARG A 37 6.08 -7.23 16.70
C ARG A 37 5.38 -6.30 15.72
N ALA A 38 4.54 -6.82 14.83
CA ALA A 38 3.83 -6.05 13.82
C ALA A 38 2.87 -5.01 14.44
N LEU A 39 2.18 -5.41 15.49
CA LEU A 39 1.23 -4.56 16.23
C LEU A 39 1.90 -3.71 17.32
N ARG A 40 3.19 -3.92 17.61
CA ARG A 40 3.88 -3.34 18.77
C ARG A 40 3.12 -3.55 20.07
N ALA A 41 2.65 -4.77 20.27
CA ALA A 41 1.84 -5.20 21.39
C ALA A 41 2.51 -6.35 22.13
N ALA A 42 2.08 -6.61 23.37
CA ALA A 42 2.54 -7.77 24.10
C ALA A 42 1.91 -9.07 23.52
N PRO A 43 2.60 -10.23 23.55
CA PRO A 43 2.06 -11.49 23.06
C PRO A 43 0.69 -11.85 23.67
N GLU A 44 0.48 -11.51 24.95
CA GLU A 44 -0.78 -11.75 25.67
C GLU A 44 -1.94 -10.91 25.10
N GLN A 45 -1.65 -9.71 24.59
CA GLN A 45 -2.63 -8.86 23.92
C GLN A 45 -3.04 -9.45 22.58
N VAL A 46 -2.08 -10.00 21.83
CA VAL A 46 -2.35 -10.70 20.57
C VAL A 46 -3.17 -11.98 20.82
N ALA A 47 -2.84 -12.75 21.85
CA ALA A 47 -3.63 -13.94 22.22
C ALA A 47 -5.09 -13.59 22.55
N ARG A 48 -5.35 -12.41 23.14
CA ARG A 48 -6.72 -11.91 23.37
C ARG A 48 -7.49 -11.63 22.08
N LEU A 49 -6.83 -11.23 20.99
CA LEU A 49 -7.49 -11.06 19.68
C LEU A 49 -8.11 -12.37 19.19
N ALA A 50 -7.38 -13.50 19.33
CA ALA A 50 -7.92 -14.81 19.00
C ALA A 50 -9.18 -15.14 19.84
N SER A 51 -9.12 -14.91 21.16
CA SER A 51 -10.24 -15.13 22.06
C SER A 51 -11.43 -14.18 21.79
N ALA A 52 -11.18 -13.01 21.21
CA ALA A 52 -12.19 -12.01 20.87
C ALA A 52 -12.79 -12.22 19.46
N GLY A 53 -12.36 -13.27 18.73
CA GLY A 53 -12.97 -13.65 17.46
C GLY A 53 -12.18 -13.26 16.21
N LEU A 54 -10.94 -12.76 16.33
CA LEU A 54 -10.09 -12.63 15.15
C LEU A 54 -9.84 -14.00 14.53
N PRO A 55 -10.12 -14.23 13.24
CA PRO A 55 -9.93 -15.53 12.60
C PRO A 55 -8.49 -16.02 12.73
N HIS A 56 -8.35 -17.29 13.08
CA HIS A 56 -7.04 -17.95 13.26
C HIS A 56 -7.18 -19.45 13.13
N VAL A 57 -6.06 -20.14 12.92
CA VAL A 57 -5.95 -21.60 13.07
C VAL A 57 -5.00 -21.91 14.23
N VAL A 58 -5.19 -23.04 14.88
CA VAL A 58 -4.32 -23.46 15.98
C VAL A 58 -3.32 -24.48 15.48
N ASP A 59 -2.04 -24.11 15.47
CA ASP A 59 -0.92 -25.03 15.23
C ASP A 59 -0.48 -25.64 16.57
N SER A 60 -0.21 -26.95 16.59
CA SER A 60 0.13 -27.67 17.83
C SER A 60 1.46 -27.25 18.47
N VAL A 61 2.35 -26.62 17.71
CA VAL A 61 3.69 -26.18 18.14
C VAL A 61 3.74 -24.68 18.32
N ARG A 62 3.18 -23.93 17.36
CA ARG A 62 3.28 -22.45 17.29
C ARG A 62 2.10 -21.74 17.95
N GLY A 63 1.03 -22.46 18.33
CA GLY A 63 -0.18 -21.87 18.85
C GLY A 63 -1.05 -21.21 17.78
N PRO A 64 -1.77 -20.11 18.09
CA PRO A 64 -2.62 -19.41 17.13
C PRO A 64 -1.81 -18.83 15.99
N LEU A 65 -2.25 -19.08 14.76
CA LEU A 65 -1.73 -18.50 13.54
C LEU A 65 -2.79 -17.61 12.91
N PHE A 66 -2.43 -16.39 12.59
CA PHE A 66 -3.31 -15.36 12.05
C PHE A 66 -3.01 -15.07 10.57
N ASP A 67 -3.97 -14.49 9.90
CA ASP A 67 -3.74 -13.84 8.62
C ASP A 67 -3.02 -12.50 8.84
N TYR A 68 -1.97 -12.23 8.05
CA TYR A 68 -1.17 -11.02 8.22
C TYR A 68 -1.93 -9.74 7.83
N ASP A 69 -2.77 -9.79 6.79
CA ASP A 69 -3.57 -8.65 6.37
C ASP A 69 -4.59 -8.26 7.44
N ASP A 70 -5.21 -9.25 8.08
CA ASP A 70 -6.12 -9.01 9.21
C ASP A 70 -5.39 -8.35 10.39
N LEU A 71 -4.16 -8.79 10.70
CA LEU A 71 -3.34 -8.15 11.74
C LEU A 71 -2.97 -6.69 11.37
N MET A 72 -2.63 -6.44 10.09
CA MET A 72 -2.39 -5.08 9.63
C MET A 72 -3.64 -4.20 9.75
N ASN A 73 -4.83 -4.77 9.51
CA ASN A 73 -6.10 -4.08 9.67
C ASN A 73 -6.39 -3.80 11.16
N VAL A 74 -6.14 -4.73 12.08
CA VAL A 74 -6.16 -4.42 13.52
C VAL A 74 -5.25 -3.23 13.82
N GLY A 75 -4.00 -3.27 13.32
CA GLY A 75 -3.04 -2.18 13.50
C GLY A 75 -3.48 -0.85 12.90
N MET A 76 -4.20 -0.85 11.79
CA MET A 76 -4.70 0.36 11.13
C MET A 76 -5.83 1.03 11.91
N PHE A 77 -6.63 0.26 12.65
CA PHE A 77 -7.86 0.75 13.28
C PHE A 77 -7.78 0.82 14.81
N CYS A 78 -6.68 0.38 15.43
CA CYS A 78 -6.58 0.34 16.90
C CYS A 78 -6.43 1.73 17.54
N GLY A 79 -5.97 2.75 16.85
CA GLY A 79 -5.86 4.11 17.39
C GLY A 79 -4.72 4.32 18.39
N THR A 80 -3.77 3.40 18.48
CA THR A 80 -2.59 3.56 19.37
C THR A 80 -1.60 4.60 18.86
N GLY A 81 -1.61 4.85 17.56
CA GLY A 81 -0.67 5.73 16.88
C GLY A 81 0.76 5.17 16.78
N GLN A 82 0.97 3.90 17.07
CA GLN A 82 2.31 3.29 17.14
C GLN A 82 2.52 2.12 16.17
N THR A 83 1.45 1.55 15.66
CA THR A 83 1.54 0.44 14.72
C THR A 83 2.15 0.84 13.38
N VAL A 84 2.66 -0.14 12.65
CA VAL A 84 3.28 0.12 11.33
C VAL A 84 2.30 0.79 10.36
N PRO A 85 1.03 0.35 10.21
CA PRO A 85 0.06 1.01 9.35
C PRO A 85 -0.25 2.45 9.78
N GLU A 86 -0.42 2.72 11.07
CA GLU A 86 -0.67 4.08 11.58
C GLU A 86 0.51 5.02 11.30
N LEU A 87 1.74 4.53 11.48
CA LEU A 87 2.94 5.31 11.16
C LEU A 87 3.02 5.58 9.65
N GLY A 88 2.68 4.60 8.81
CA GLY A 88 2.61 4.77 7.36
C GLY A 88 1.68 5.92 6.96
N LEU A 89 0.47 5.94 7.49
CA LEU A 89 -0.51 7.03 7.24
C LEU A 89 0.02 8.40 7.70
N ARG A 90 0.66 8.47 8.87
CA ARG A 90 1.27 9.73 9.34
C ARG A 90 2.38 10.24 8.43
N PHE A 91 3.22 9.35 7.90
CA PHE A 91 4.26 9.75 6.96
C PHE A 91 3.67 10.26 5.65
N LEU A 92 2.62 9.62 5.13
CA LEU A 92 1.89 10.09 3.97
C LEU A 92 1.35 11.51 4.22
N MET A 93 0.73 11.75 5.36
CA MET A 93 0.15 13.05 5.69
C MET A 93 1.20 14.15 5.91
N ARG A 94 2.42 13.81 6.33
CA ARG A 94 3.54 14.77 6.30
C ARG A 94 3.88 15.25 4.89
N PHE A 95 3.79 14.36 3.91
CA PHE A 95 3.95 14.75 2.50
C PHE A 95 2.79 15.64 2.05
N ALA A 96 1.56 15.29 2.39
CA ALA A 96 0.37 16.08 2.08
C ALA A 96 0.41 17.49 2.73
N ALA A 97 0.99 17.62 3.91
CA ALA A 97 1.16 18.90 4.61
C ALA A 97 2.34 19.74 4.09
N ALA A 98 3.17 19.21 3.19
CA ALA A 98 4.27 19.97 2.60
C ALA A 98 3.74 21.05 1.64
N PRO A 99 4.49 22.14 1.38
CA PRO A 99 4.08 23.18 0.43
C PRO A 99 3.74 22.58 -0.95
N ARG A 100 2.63 23.01 -1.55
CA ARG A 100 2.12 22.49 -2.83
C ARG A 100 3.19 22.39 -3.93
N ALA A 101 4.05 23.41 -4.08
CA ALA A 101 5.11 23.41 -5.07
C ALA A 101 6.08 22.22 -4.90
N SER A 102 6.30 21.76 -3.68
CA SER A 102 7.20 20.65 -3.39
C SER A 102 6.65 19.28 -3.81
N TRP A 103 5.34 19.16 -4.08
CA TRP A 103 4.73 17.92 -4.58
C TRP A 103 5.10 17.62 -6.03
N PHE A 104 5.45 18.67 -6.79
CA PHE A 104 5.63 18.59 -8.24
C PHE A 104 7.04 18.89 -8.70
N ALA A 105 7.82 19.63 -7.94
CA ALA A 105 9.19 20.00 -8.30
C ALA A 105 10.03 18.75 -8.61
N PRO A 106 10.93 18.81 -9.62
CA PRO A 106 11.85 17.72 -9.91
C PRO A 106 12.61 17.31 -8.65
N ARG A 107 12.69 16.01 -8.40
CA ARG A 107 13.35 15.46 -7.22
C ARG A 107 14.15 14.21 -7.56
N ASP A 108 15.43 14.24 -7.20
CA ASP A 108 16.33 13.12 -7.39
C ASP A 108 16.22 12.18 -6.18
N TRP A 109 16.14 10.90 -6.48
CA TRP A 109 16.02 9.83 -5.50
C TRP A 109 17.10 8.79 -5.73
N GLU A 110 17.79 8.40 -4.67
CA GLU A 110 18.59 7.18 -4.64
C GLU A 110 17.69 6.08 -4.09
N ILE A 111 17.39 5.09 -4.90
CA ILE A 111 16.53 3.97 -4.52
C ILE A 111 17.35 2.69 -4.40
N GLY A 112 17.06 1.91 -3.36
CA GLY A 112 17.51 0.54 -3.24
C GLY A 112 16.28 -0.34 -3.07
N VAL A 113 15.97 -1.17 -4.05
CA VAL A 113 14.91 -2.15 -3.97
C VAL A 113 15.54 -3.47 -3.61
N HIS A 114 15.32 -3.91 -2.39
CA HIS A 114 15.84 -5.17 -1.88
C HIS A 114 14.65 -5.99 -1.38
N PRO A 115 14.57 -7.29 -1.72
CA PRO A 115 13.60 -8.16 -1.11
C PRO A 115 13.87 -8.18 0.39
N SER A 116 12.93 -7.64 1.15
CA SER A 116 13.01 -7.59 2.60
C SER A 116 12.00 -8.59 3.16
N LEU A 117 12.49 -9.55 3.90
CA LEU A 117 11.67 -10.38 4.76
C LEU A 117 11.29 -9.52 5.97
N THR A 118 10.25 -8.67 5.81
CA THR A 118 9.84 -7.75 6.85
C THR A 118 9.05 -8.44 7.95
N ALA A 119 9.03 -7.81 9.09
CA ALA A 119 8.26 -8.11 10.28
C ALA A 119 8.73 -9.30 11.16
N GLY A 120 9.76 -10.03 10.76
CA GLY A 120 10.25 -11.12 11.58
C GLY A 120 11.69 -11.50 11.30
N GLY A 121 12.59 -10.53 11.13
CA GLY A 121 13.99 -10.71 10.70
C GLY A 121 14.65 -12.02 11.11
N GLU A 122 14.55 -12.41 12.38
CA GLU A 122 15.11 -13.67 12.89
C GLU A 122 14.22 -14.90 12.59
N ALA A 123 12.89 -14.74 12.51
CA ALA A 123 11.98 -15.85 12.19
C ALA A 123 11.98 -16.20 10.69
N ALA A 124 12.31 -15.23 9.85
CA ALA A 124 12.49 -15.45 8.41
C ALA A 124 13.85 -16.11 8.09
N GLU A 125 14.89 -15.77 8.83
CA GLU A 125 16.19 -16.47 8.73
C GLU A 125 16.07 -17.96 9.11
N GLY A 126 15.28 -18.29 10.13
CA GLY A 126 15.01 -19.67 10.53
C GLY A 126 14.13 -20.47 9.56
N ARG A 127 13.29 -19.82 8.74
CA ARG A 127 12.48 -20.49 7.71
C ARG A 127 13.18 -20.57 6.34
N ALA A 128 14.07 -19.65 6.04
CA ALA A 128 14.89 -19.72 4.83
C ALA A 128 15.96 -20.83 4.88
N ALA A 129 16.29 -21.32 6.07
CA ALA A 129 17.34 -22.32 6.25
C ALA A 129 16.91 -23.78 5.94
N GLY A 130 15.64 -24.02 5.60
CA GLY A 130 15.10 -25.38 5.41
C GLY A 130 14.87 -25.84 3.97
N ASP A 131 14.72 -24.93 3.01
CA ASP A 131 14.47 -25.31 1.61
C ASP A 131 15.23 -24.35 0.70
N GLY A 132 16.08 -24.89 -0.15
CA GLY A 132 16.93 -24.23 -1.12
C GLY A 132 16.76 -22.74 -1.39
N GLU A 133 17.78 -22.08 -1.85
CA GLU A 133 17.83 -20.64 -2.12
C GLU A 133 16.62 -20.21 -2.98
N ARG A 134 15.57 -19.64 -2.32
CA ARG A 134 14.36 -19.19 -3.03
C ARG A 134 14.71 -18.02 -3.94
N LYS A 135 14.32 -18.13 -5.19
CA LYS A 135 14.50 -17.05 -6.16
C LYS A 135 13.52 -15.92 -5.88
N VAL A 136 14.05 -14.76 -5.48
CA VAL A 136 13.25 -13.56 -5.28
C VAL A 136 13.42 -12.64 -6.48
N THR A 137 12.31 -12.14 -7.01
CA THR A 137 12.32 -11.14 -8.08
C THR A 137 11.48 -9.91 -7.69
N VAL A 138 11.90 -8.74 -8.14
CA VAL A 138 11.24 -7.46 -7.88
C VAL A 138 10.95 -6.74 -9.19
N ARG A 139 9.83 -6.01 -9.24
CA ARG A 139 9.45 -5.21 -10.40
C ARG A 139 10.40 -4.02 -10.58
N VAL A 140 10.75 -3.75 -11.84
CA VAL A 140 11.59 -2.61 -12.20
C VAL A 140 10.75 -1.38 -12.51
N PRO A 141 11.35 -0.16 -12.41
CA PRO A 141 10.69 1.08 -12.79
C PRO A 141 10.23 1.09 -14.25
N ASP A 142 9.09 1.73 -14.48
CA ASP A 142 8.64 2.10 -15.84
C ASP A 142 9.28 3.42 -16.24
N LEU A 143 10.41 3.34 -16.94
CA LEU A 143 11.14 4.52 -17.43
C LEU A 143 10.46 5.22 -18.61
N SER A 144 9.43 4.61 -19.20
CA SER A 144 8.61 5.22 -20.25
C SER A 144 7.51 6.13 -19.68
N ALA A 145 7.24 6.03 -18.40
CA ALA A 145 6.20 6.81 -17.74
C ALA A 145 6.58 8.31 -17.71
N PRO A 146 5.61 9.21 -17.90
CA PRO A 146 5.88 10.64 -17.87
C PRO A 146 6.53 11.08 -16.56
N GLY A 147 7.58 11.90 -16.65
CA GLY A 147 8.28 12.49 -15.50
C GLY A 147 9.19 11.53 -14.74
N VAL A 148 9.49 10.36 -15.27
CA VAL A 148 10.48 9.40 -14.77
C VAL A 148 11.74 9.50 -15.62
N GLU A 149 12.90 9.77 -15.00
CA GLU A 149 14.20 9.83 -15.66
C GLU A 149 15.21 8.99 -14.88
N LEU A 150 15.86 8.05 -15.56
CA LEU A 150 16.95 7.28 -14.97
C LEU A 150 18.23 8.13 -15.03
N LEU A 151 18.82 8.41 -13.87
CA LEU A 151 20.10 9.14 -13.77
C LEU A 151 21.28 8.19 -13.67
N GLU A 152 21.12 7.06 -12.97
CA GLU A 152 22.18 6.08 -12.74
C GLU A 152 21.56 4.71 -12.39
N GLY A 153 22.24 3.62 -12.76
CA GLY A 153 21.79 2.25 -12.53
C GLY A 153 21.17 1.61 -13.78
N GLY A 154 20.59 0.42 -13.63
CA GLY A 154 20.11 -0.37 -14.76
C GLY A 154 21.22 -1.27 -15.32
N PRO A 155 21.01 -1.91 -16.49
CA PRO A 155 19.83 -1.76 -17.35
C PRO A 155 18.57 -2.42 -16.75
N PHE A 156 17.39 -1.89 -17.13
CA PHE A 156 16.08 -2.44 -16.74
C PHE A 156 15.35 -3.00 -17.97
N ASP A 157 16.03 -3.91 -18.69
CA ASP A 157 15.52 -4.46 -19.96
C ASP A 157 14.33 -5.41 -19.76
N ARG A 158 14.27 -6.06 -18.58
CA ARG A 158 13.20 -6.99 -18.22
C ARG A 158 12.26 -6.35 -17.17
N PRO A 159 10.99 -6.75 -17.12
CA PRO A 159 10.04 -6.23 -16.14
C PRO A 159 10.34 -6.66 -14.70
N LEU A 160 11.13 -7.72 -14.50
CA LEU A 160 11.54 -8.24 -13.20
C LEU A 160 13.08 -8.26 -13.12
N HIS A 161 13.59 -7.93 -11.94
CA HIS A 161 15.01 -8.00 -11.60
C HIS A 161 15.22 -9.03 -10.50
N ASP A 162 16.23 -9.88 -10.67
CA ASP A 162 16.60 -10.89 -9.69
C ASP A 162 17.28 -10.22 -8.48
N SER A 163 16.94 -10.66 -7.27
CA SER A 163 17.56 -10.25 -5.99
C SER A 163 17.60 -8.76 -5.64
N GLY A 164 16.91 -7.91 -6.39
CA GLY A 164 16.85 -6.47 -6.12
C GLY A 164 17.82 -5.63 -6.96
N TYR A 165 17.75 -4.31 -6.82
CA TYR A 165 18.58 -3.35 -7.57
C TYR A 165 18.74 -2.04 -6.82
N THR A 166 19.73 -1.25 -7.25
CA THR A 166 19.90 0.16 -6.87
C THR A 166 19.84 1.05 -8.11
N ALA A 167 19.29 2.26 -7.97
CA ALA A 167 19.25 3.24 -9.04
C ALA A 167 19.17 4.66 -8.48
N ALA A 168 19.63 5.64 -9.28
CA ALA A 168 19.29 7.05 -9.08
C ALA A 168 18.26 7.45 -10.14
N ILE A 169 17.12 8.00 -9.67
CA ILE A 169 15.97 8.34 -10.52
C ILE A 169 15.52 9.75 -10.19
N ARG A 170 15.25 10.56 -11.21
CA ARG A 170 14.54 11.83 -11.06
C ARG A 170 13.06 11.61 -11.31
N LEU A 171 12.24 12.07 -10.35
CA LEU A 171 10.80 12.16 -10.53
C LEU A 171 10.38 13.63 -10.63
N THR A 172 9.64 13.94 -11.70
CA THR A 172 9.03 15.26 -11.89
C THR A 172 7.53 15.10 -11.84
N GLY A 173 6.88 15.76 -10.88
CA GLY A 173 5.43 15.81 -10.80
C GLY A 173 4.82 16.72 -11.86
N ALA A 174 3.50 16.66 -11.97
CA ALA A 174 2.72 17.56 -12.82
C ALA A 174 1.36 17.83 -12.19
N ALA A 175 0.96 19.10 -12.18
CA ALA A 175 -0.36 19.50 -11.74
C ALA A 175 -1.26 19.71 -12.96
N HIS A 176 -2.37 18.97 -13.03
CA HIS A 176 -3.36 19.10 -14.08
C HIS A 176 -4.75 19.28 -13.50
N THR A 177 -5.60 19.97 -14.24
CA THR A 177 -7.03 20.08 -13.92
C THR A 177 -7.79 19.09 -14.80
N VAL A 178 -8.62 18.27 -14.19
CA VAL A 178 -9.59 17.41 -14.87
C VAL A 178 -10.81 18.27 -15.24
N ARG A 179 -11.34 18.10 -16.46
CA ARG A 179 -12.50 18.83 -16.99
C ARG A 179 -13.61 17.92 -17.46
N ASP A 180 -13.29 16.70 -17.88
CA ASP A 180 -14.28 15.73 -18.38
C ASP A 180 -15.21 15.30 -17.24
N PRO A 181 -16.53 15.52 -17.38
CA PRO A 181 -17.49 15.16 -16.34
C PRO A 181 -17.53 13.66 -16.07
N ARG A 182 -17.21 12.80 -17.05
CA ARG A 182 -17.15 11.34 -16.87
C ARG A 182 -16.05 10.93 -15.90
N ILE A 183 -14.92 11.67 -15.91
CA ILE A 183 -13.83 11.42 -14.95
C ILE A 183 -14.28 11.82 -13.53
N HIS A 184 -14.94 12.97 -13.40
CA HIS A 184 -15.48 13.40 -12.11
C HIS A 184 -16.53 12.44 -11.57
N GLU A 185 -17.43 11.92 -12.40
CA GLU A 185 -18.43 10.94 -12.00
C GLU A 185 -17.79 9.65 -11.48
N ALA A 186 -16.91 9.01 -12.28
CA ALA A 186 -16.23 7.78 -11.89
C ALA A 186 -15.36 7.98 -10.62
N TRP A 187 -14.70 9.13 -10.49
CA TRP A 187 -13.94 9.51 -9.32
C TRP A 187 -14.80 9.62 -8.07
N SER A 188 -15.91 10.39 -8.16
CA SER A 188 -16.81 10.60 -7.03
C SER A 188 -17.42 9.30 -6.54
N GLU A 189 -17.82 8.40 -7.43
CA GLU A 189 -18.35 7.09 -7.03
C GLU A 189 -17.38 6.29 -6.15
N VAL A 190 -16.08 6.32 -6.46
CA VAL A 190 -15.06 5.59 -5.68
C VAL A 190 -14.77 6.31 -4.37
N VAL A 191 -14.51 7.63 -4.41
CA VAL A 191 -14.16 8.40 -3.21
C VAL A 191 -15.32 8.47 -2.22
N ASP A 192 -16.55 8.69 -2.72
CA ASP A 192 -17.75 8.75 -1.88
C ASP A 192 -18.11 7.39 -1.27
N ALA A 193 -17.79 6.28 -1.95
CA ALA A 193 -17.97 4.95 -1.37
C ALA A 193 -17.05 4.72 -0.18
N LEU A 194 -15.79 5.17 -0.28
CA LEU A 194 -14.81 5.13 0.81
C LEU A 194 -15.19 6.08 1.95
N ALA A 195 -15.53 7.33 1.63
CA ALA A 195 -15.91 8.36 2.62
C ALA A 195 -17.18 7.97 3.39
N ALA A 196 -18.18 7.41 2.71
CA ALA A 196 -19.43 6.94 3.33
C ALA A 196 -19.28 5.57 4.01
N ARG A 197 -18.05 4.97 4.02
CA ARG A 197 -17.78 3.65 4.59
C ARG A 197 -18.65 2.52 4.01
N ARG A 198 -19.19 2.70 2.79
CA ARG A 198 -19.80 1.60 2.05
C ARG A 198 -18.76 0.57 1.65
N VAL A 199 -17.55 1.05 1.38
CA VAL A 199 -16.32 0.28 1.19
C VAL A 199 -15.31 0.73 2.23
N ILE A 200 -14.76 -0.19 2.98
CA ILE A 200 -13.78 0.10 4.03
C ILE A 200 -12.38 0.12 3.41
N TYR A 201 -11.66 1.26 3.57
CA TYR A 201 -10.24 1.30 3.22
C TYR A 201 -9.43 0.53 4.24
N GLN A 202 -8.85 -0.58 3.80
CA GLN A 202 -8.07 -1.51 4.62
C GLN A 202 -7.04 -2.26 3.76
N THR A 203 -6.14 -3.01 4.39
CA THR A 203 -5.26 -3.94 3.68
C THR A 203 -6.10 -5.08 3.09
N VAL A 204 -5.79 -5.46 1.84
CA VAL A 204 -6.51 -6.48 1.08
C VAL A 204 -5.53 -7.55 0.62
N PRO A 205 -5.83 -8.85 0.81
CA PRO A 205 -5.00 -9.96 0.31
C PRO A 205 -4.78 -9.91 -1.21
N GLU A 206 -3.59 -10.29 -1.67
CA GLU A 206 -3.24 -10.26 -3.11
C GLU A 206 -4.25 -10.97 -4.04
N PRO A 207 -4.82 -12.14 -3.68
CA PRO A 207 -5.86 -12.74 -4.53
C PRO A 207 -7.09 -11.85 -4.74
N LEU A 208 -7.48 -11.05 -3.73
CA LEU A 208 -8.58 -10.09 -3.85
C LEU A 208 -8.15 -8.79 -4.55
N ARG A 209 -6.88 -8.41 -4.48
CA ARG A 209 -6.35 -7.33 -5.32
C ARG A 209 -6.42 -7.69 -6.81
N ALA A 210 -6.14 -8.96 -7.14
CA ALA A 210 -6.30 -9.49 -8.49
C ALA A 210 -7.78 -9.55 -8.90
N ASP A 211 -8.68 -9.99 -8.01
CA ASP A 211 -10.14 -9.97 -8.18
C ASP A 211 -10.77 -8.75 -7.48
N HIS A 212 -10.43 -7.57 -7.96
CA HIS A 212 -10.83 -6.30 -7.35
C HIS A 212 -12.35 -6.05 -7.35
N HIS A 213 -13.09 -6.63 -8.29
CA HIS A 213 -14.56 -6.56 -8.29
C HIS A 213 -15.12 -7.29 -7.08
N ARG A 214 -14.67 -8.52 -6.83
CA ARG A 214 -15.05 -9.27 -5.63
C ARG A 214 -14.68 -8.53 -4.34
N ALA A 215 -13.48 -7.96 -4.26
CA ALA A 215 -13.08 -7.16 -3.10
C ALA A 215 -14.04 -5.99 -2.87
N TRP A 216 -14.41 -5.28 -3.93
CA TRP A 216 -15.36 -4.18 -3.85
C TRP A 216 -16.76 -4.62 -3.44
N GLU A 217 -17.27 -5.73 -3.97
CA GLU A 217 -18.56 -6.33 -3.57
C GLU A 217 -18.55 -6.76 -2.11
N LEU A 218 -17.42 -7.27 -1.59
CA LEU A 218 -17.20 -7.54 -0.18
C LEU A 218 -17.14 -6.26 0.68
N GLY A 219 -17.12 -5.09 0.05
CA GLY A 219 -17.04 -3.79 0.73
C GLY A 219 -15.68 -3.50 1.34
N ILE A 220 -14.60 -3.95 0.71
CA ILE A 220 -13.21 -3.68 1.12
C ILE A 220 -12.38 -3.19 -0.07
N ALA A 221 -11.47 -2.26 0.18
CA ALA A 221 -10.53 -1.80 -0.81
C ALA A 221 -9.23 -1.31 -0.17
N ASP A 222 -8.14 -1.46 -0.90
CA ASP A 222 -6.90 -0.72 -0.73
C ASP A 222 -6.62 0.13 -1.98
N CYS A 223 -5.39 0.65 -2.11
CA CYS A 223 -5.02 1.46 -3.26
C CYS A 223 -5.07 0.67 -4.58
N VAL A 224 -4.75 -0.63 -4.58
CA VAL A 224 -4.79 -1.47 -5.78
C VAL A 224 -6.24 -1.70 -6.23
N VAL A 225 -7.11 -2.12 -5.32
CA VAL A 225 -8.54 -2.34 -5.61
C VAL A 225 -9.20 -1.06 -6.10
N ALA A 226 -9.01 0.06 -5.38
CA ALA A 226 -9.65 1.33 -5.73
C ALA A 226 -9.18 1.87 -7.08
N SER A 227 -7.88 1.80 -7.39
CA SER A 227 -7.34 2.28 -8.66
C SER A 227 -7.77 1.42 -9.85
N ARG A 228 -7.86 0.11 -9.69
CA ARG A 228 -8.32 -0.82 -10.71
C ARG A 228 -9.79 -0.61 -11.03
N LEU A 229 -10.62 -0.51 -9.99
CA LEU A 229 -12.04 -0.24 -10.18
C LEU A 229 -12.28 1.11 -10.87
N LEU A 230 -11.52 2.15 -10.47
CA LEU A 230 -11.60 3.46 -11.13
C LEU A 230 -11.21 3.36 -12.61
N ALA A 231 -10.14 2.65 -12.94
CA ALA A 231 -9.72 2.45 -14.32
C ALA A 231 -10.79 1.70 -15.15
N ASP A 232 -11.44 0.69 -14.58
CA ASP A 232 -12.52 -0.03 -15.26
C ASP A 232 -13.73 0.87 -15.55
N ARG A 233 -14.13 1.71 -14.59
CA ARG A 233 -15.24 2.67 -14.78
C ARG A 233 -14.93 3.70 -15.85
N LEU A 234 -13.70 4.23 -15.84
CA LEU A 234 -13.26 5.18 -16.87
C LEU A 234 -13.24 4.54 -18.26
N ARG A 235 -12.75 3.32 -18.38
CA ARG A 235 -12.78 2.57 -19.65
C ARG A 235 -14.20 2.27 -20.11
N ALA A 236 -15.09 1.90 -19.20
CA ALA A 236 -16.52 1.70 -19.50
C ALA A 236 -17.21 3.02 -19.97
N ALA A 237 -16.73 4.17 -19.49
CA ALA A 237 -17.16 5.50 -19.95
C ALA A 237 -16.50 5.93 -21.27
N GLY A 238 -15.70 5.07 -21.92
CA GLY A 238 -15.03 5.32 -23.20
C GLY A 238 -13.76 6.18 -23.09
N LEU A 239 -13.10 6.19 -21.94
CA LEU A 239 -11.84 6.90 -21.72
C LEU A 239 -10.67 5.92 -21.71
N GLU A 240 -9.51 6.37 -22.19
CA GLU A 240 -8.26 5.64 -22.05
C GLU A 240 -7.77 5.78 -20.60
N ALA A 241 -7.79 4.68 -19.86
CA ALA A 241 -7.38 4.65 -18.45
C ALA A 241 -6.61 3.39 -18.10
N THR A 242 -5.61 3.54 -17.25
CA THR A 242 -4.72 2.45 -16.82
C THR A 242 -4.49 2.52 -15.33
N ALA A 243 -4.80 1.46 -14.60
CA ALA A 243 -4.36 1.33 -13.21
C ALA A 243 -2.85 1.10 -13.17
N ARG A 244 -2.15 1.88 -12.37
CA ARG A 244 -0.70 1.81 -12.15
C ARG A 244 -0.41 1.24 -10.77
N ARG A 245 0.68 0.51 -10.65
CA ARG A 245 1.24 0.05 -9.39
C ARG A 245 2.73 0.33 -9.36
N GLY A 246 3.25 0.72 -8.21
CA GLY A 246 4.65 1.07 -8.10
C GLY A 246 5.06 1.41 -6.67
N TYR A 247 6.13 2.15 -6.51
CA TYR A 247 6.68 2.51 -5.21
C TYR A 247 6.35 3.96 -4.85
N LEU A 248 5.91 4.17 -3.62
CA LEU A 248 5.81 5.49 -3.01
C LEU A 248 7.14 5.81 -2.32
N LEU A 249 7.90 6.73 -2.89
CA LEU A 249 9.26 7.06 -2.44
C LEU A 249 9.29 8.00 -1.23
N GLY A 250 10.26 7.76 -0.34
CA GLY A 250 10.45 8.55 0.89
C GLY A 250 9.51 8.20 2.03
N LEU A 251 8.74 7.15 1.87
CA LEU A 251 8.02 6.40 2.89
C LEU A 251 8.58 4.99 2.90
N PHE A 252 8.32 4.21 3.95
CA PHE A 252 8.81 2.84 3.98
C PHE A 252 8.36 2.12 2.71
N GLY A 253 9.22 1.86 1.77
CA GLY A 253 9.07 0.98 0.63
C GLY A 253 7.67 0.53 0.26
N SER A 254 6.70 1.44 0.34
CA SER A 254 5.31 1.07 0.25
C SER A 254 4.93 0.88 -1.20
N ASP A 255 4.45 -0.29 -1.49
CA ASP A 255 3.60 -0.59 -2.63
C ASP A 255 2.41 0.39 -2.65
N HIS A 256 2.20 1.04 -3.77
CA HIS A 256 1.10 1.97 -3.96
C HIS A 256 0.54 1.89 -5.38
N ALA A 257 -0.75 2.15 -5.52
CA ALA A 257 -1.43 2.12 -6.79
C ALA A 257 -2.32 3.35 -6.99
N TRP A 258 -2.42 3.79 -8.25
CA TRP A 258 -3.24 4.91 -8.71
C TRP A 258 -3.76 4.63 -10.12
N CYS A 259 -4.59 5.48 -10.66
CA CYS A 259 -5.08 5.38 -12.03
C CYS A 259 -4.53 6.54 -12.88
N ASP A 260 -3.99 6.23 -14.05
CA ASP A 260 -3.72 7.24 -15.07
C ASP A 260 -4.86 7.24 -16.09
N VAL A 261 -5.31 8.44 -16.51
CA VAL A 261 -6.32 8.65 -17.54
C VAL A 261 -5.78 9.64 -18.58
N VAL A 262 -6.14 9.45 -19.85
CA VAL A 262 -5.82 10.38 -20.91
C VAL A 262 -7.01 11.31 -21.15
N GLU A 263 -6.80 12.61 -20.96
CA GLU A 263 -7.76 13.66 -21.28
C GLU A 263 -7.06 14.72 -22.16
N ASP A 264 -7.63 15.01 -23.33
CA ASP A 264 -7.07 15.95 -24.31
C ASP A 264 -5.60 15.63 -24.69
N GLY A 265 -5.26 14.34 -24.80
CA GLY A 265 -3.90 13.87 -25.10
C GLY A 265 -2.90 14.02 -23.94
N VAL A 266 -3.35 14.40 -22.76
CA VAL A 266 -2.52 14.56 -21.56
C VAL A 266 -2.80 13.44 -20.56
N HIS A 267 -1.74 12.79 -20.10
CA HIS A 267 -1.83 11.82 -19.00
C HIS A 267 -2.03 12.53 -17.66
N LYS A 268 -3.13 12.23 -16.97
CA LYS A 268 -3.49 12.75 -15.65
C LYS A 268 -3.59 11.60 -14.66
N SER A 269 -3.00 11.78 -13.49
CA SER A 269 -3.01 10.76 -12.45
C SER A 269 -4.14 11.01 -11.46
N LEU A 270 -4.85 9.96 -11.12
CA LEU A 270 -5.99 9.96 -10.19
C LEU A 270 -5.66 9.04 -9.02
N ASP A 271 -5.60 9.56 -7.81
CA ASP A 271 -5.29 8.79 -6.61
C ASP A 271 -6.43 8.89 -5.58
N PRO A 272 -7.46 8.03 -5.70
CA PRO A 272 -8.65 8.11 -4.86
C PRO A 272 -8.35 7.80 -3.39
N VAL A 273 -7.34 6.97 -3.13
CA VAL A 273 -6.96 6.61 -1.76
C VAL A 273 -6.23 7.74 -1.06
N PHE A 274 -5.29 8.41 -1.74
CA PHE A 274 -4.64 9.59 -1.16
C PHE A 274 -5.65 10.71 -0.90
N ALA A 275 -6.59 10.93 -1.82
CA ALA A 275 -7.66 11.90 -1.61
C ALA A 275 -8.50 11.53 -0.38
N PHE A 276 -8.96 10.28 -0.28
CA PHE A 276 -9.73 9.79 0.86
C PHE A 276 -8.95 9.94 2.18
N VAL A 277 -7.71 9.47 2.26
CA VAL A 277 -6.90 9.55 3.49
C VAL A 277 -6.68 11.01 3.91
N ALA A 278 -6.54 11.93 2.96
CA ALA A 278 -6.38 13.34 3.24
C ALA A 278 -7.65 14.05 3.78
N THR A 279 -8.82 13.41 3.67
CA THR A 279 -10.11 13.96 4.14
C THR A 279 -10.62 13.33 5.44
N VAL A 280 -10.06 12.20 5.88
CA VAL A 280 -10.50 11.49 7.10
C VAL A 280 -9.51 11.65 8.27
N GLY A 281 -8.80 12.75 8.30
CA GLY A 281 -7.64 12.99 9.16
C GLY A 281 -7.86 12.72 10.64
N ASP A 282 -8.87 13.30 11.26
CA ASP A 282 -9.09 13.24 12.71
C ASP A 282 -9.36 11.83 13.24
N GLU A 283 -10.08 11.00 12.51
CA GLU A 283 -10.36 9.61 12.92
C GLU A 283 -9.10 8.72 12.98
N ARG A 284 -8.03 9.13 12.29
CA ARG A 284 -6.78 8.39 12.17
C ARG A 284 -5.57 9.13 12.77
N GLY A 285 -5.80 10.23 13.49
CA GLY A 285 -4.76 11.02 14.13
C GLY A 285 -3.79 11.70 13.15
N VAL A 286 -4.28 12.08 11.96
CA VAL A 286 -3.54 12.83 10.94
C VAL A 286 -4.33 14.10 10.59
N ALA A 287 -3.62 15.19 10.28
CA ALA A 287 -4.28 16.43 9.89
C ALA A 287 -4.93 16.31 8.49
N GLU A 288 -6.13 16.85 8.34
CA GLU A 288 -6.78 16.95 7.03
C GLU A 288 -5.98 17.88 6.10
N SER A 289 -5.99 17.55 4.81
CA SER A 289 -5.37 18.37 3.77
C SER A 289 -6.27 18.44 2.53
N PRO A 290 -7.28 19.31 2.53
CA PRO A 290 -8.21 19.46 1.40
C PRO A 290 -7.51 19.84 0.09
N GLU A 291 -6.45 20.67 0.16
CA GLU A 291 -5.67 21.06 -1.00
C GLU A 291 -4.95 19.84 -1.64
N PHE A 292 -4.39 18.97 -0.81
CA PHE A 292 -3.77 17.73 -1.28
C PHE A 292 -4.83 16.77 -1.84
N ALA A 293 -5.96 16.61 -1.17
CA ALA A 293 -7.07 15.79 -1.66
C ALA A 293 -7.55 16.25 -3.04
N ALA A 294 -7.71 17.57 -3.23
CA ALA A 294 -8.06 18.13 -4.54
C ALA A 294 -6.97 17.90 -5.60
N ALA A 295 -5.70 17.95 -5.22
CA ALA A 295 -4.59 17.70 -6.14
C ALA A 295 -4.54 16.23 -6.58
N CYS A 296 -5.05 15.27 -5.81
CA CYS A 296 -5.10 13.86 -6.17
C CYS A 296 -5.99 13.59 -7.39
N LEU A 297 -6.87 14.49 -7.78
CA LEU A 297 -7.66 14.44 -9.00
C LEU A 297 -6.91 15.16 -10.14
N GLY A 298 -6.07 14.43 -10.86
CA GLY A 298 -5.40 14.91 -12.07
C GLY A 298 -3.89 15.12 -11.94
N SER A 299 -3.34 15.17 -10.72
CA SER A 299 -1.93 15.53 -10.54
C SER A 299 -1.05 14.30 -10.29
N ARG A 300 0.13 14.29 -10.90
CA ARG A 300 1.19 13.31 -10.63
C ARG A 300 2.18 13.87 -9.61
N PHE A 301 2.39 13.15 -8.52
CA PHE A 301 3.33 13.54 -7.48
C PHE A 301 4.75 13.03 -7.76
N ASN A 302 5.77 13.80 -7.35
CA ASN A 302 7.19 13.49 -7.52
C ASN A 302 7.73 12.39 -6.57
N ARG A 303 6.83 11.56 -6.05
CA ARG A 303 7.12 10.41 -5.18
C ARG A 303 6.55 9.10 -5.70
N LEU A 304 5.71 9.16 -6.72
CA LEU A 304 5.11 7.98 -7.31
C LEU A 304 6.02 7.46 -8.42
N LEU A 305 6.67 6.34 -8.18
CA LEU A 305 7.51 5.65 -9.15
C LEU A 305 6.75 4.46 -9.71
N PRO A 306 6.17 4.56 -10.92
CA PRO A 306 5.47 3.44 -11.53
C PRO A 306 6.43 2.31 -11.86
N CYS A 307 5.95 1.07 -11.74
CA CYS A 307 6.67 -0.12 -12.15
C CYS A 307 6.13 -0.68 -13.47
N ARG A 308 6.96 -1.45 -14.18
CA ARG A 308 6.59 -2.18 -15.39
C ARG A 308 5.79 -3.43 -15.00
N THR A 309 4.49 -3.24 -14.76
CA THR A 309 3.61 -4.32 -14.31
C THR A 309 2.15 -4.03 -14.67
N ASP A 310 1.35 -5.07 -14.85
CA ASP A 310 -0.09 -4.94 -14.66
C ASP A 310 -0.35 -4.66 -13.18
N SER A 311 -1.28 -3.77 -12.89
CA SER A 311 -1.58 -3.37 -11.51
C SER A 311 -2.11 -4.52 -10.63
N ALA A 312 -2.61 -5.61 -11.24
CA ALA A 312 -3.00 -6.83 -10.54
C ALA A 312 -1.80 -7.60 -9.99
N GLU A 313 -0.64 -7.44 -10.63
CA GLU A 313 0.55 -8.19 -10.29
C GLU A 313 1.30 -7.55 -9.13
N PRO A 314 1.75 -8.32 -8.13
CA PRO A 314 2.53 -7.78 -7.02
C PRO A 314 3.91 -7.28 -7.46
N LEU A 315 4.51 -6.43 -6.64
CA LEU A 315 5.84 -5.88 -6.90
C LEU A 315 6.97 -6.86 -6.57
N VAL A 316 6.68 -7.90 -5.78
CA VAL A 316 7.65 -8.91 -5.33
C VAL A 316 7.09 -10.31 -5.59
N HIS A 317 7.94 -11.19 -6.10
CA HIS A 317 7.61 -12.60 -6.32
C HIS A 317 8.67 -13.49 -5.67
N PHE A 318 8.24 -14.65 -5.16
CA PHE A 318 9.10 -15.77 -4.75
C PHE A 318 8.86 -16.96 -5.67
N ASP A 319 9.92 -17.48 -6.26
CA ASP A 319 9.85 -18.63 -7.19
C ASP A 319 8.79 -18.43 -8.31
N GLY A 320 8.56 -17.18 -8.71
CA GLY A 320 7.57 -16.81 -9.72
C GLY A 320 6.15 -16.57 -9.20
N GLU A 321 5.87 -16.91 -7.95
CA GLU A 321 4.56 -16.69 -7.32
C GLU A 321 4.51 -15.36 -6.54
N PRO A 322 3.33 -14.74 -6.36
CA PRO A 322 3.17 -13.57 -5.52
C PRO A 322 3.80 -13.79 -4.14
N ALA A 323 4.67 -12.89 -3.74
CA ALA A 323 5.28 -12.96 -2.42
C ALA A 323 4.19 -12.85 -1.34
N PRO A 324 4.31 -13.57 -0.22
CA PRO A 324 3.50 -13.29 0.95
C PRO A 324 3.64 -11.82 1.36
N TYR A 325 2.60 -11.23 1.96
CA TYR A 325 2.59 -9.80 2.31
C TYR A 325 3.79 -9.38 3.19
N TRP A 326 4.29 -10.27 4.04
CA TRP A 326 5.47 -10.05 4.87
C TRP A 326 6.80 -9.99 4.09
N ALA A 327 6.80 -10.34 2.81
CA ALA A 327 7.95 -10.26 1.90
C ALA A 327 7.80 -9.03 1.01
N MET A 328 7.95 -7.86 1.58
CA MET A 328 7.89 -6.60 0.84
C MET A 328 9.27 -6.25 0.26
N ALA A 329 9.29 -5.61 -0.91
CA ALA A 329 10.48 -4.92 -1.35
C ALA A 329 10.76 -3.75 -0.39
N GLY A 330 11.85 -3.79 0.34
CA GLY A 330 12.33 -2.63 1.07
C GLY A 330 12.83 -1.58 0.07
N VAL A 331 12.10 -0.47 -0.08
CA VAL A 331 12.57 0.65 -0.90
C VAL A 331 13.20 1.69 0.03
N GLY A 332 14.52 1.65 0.14
CA GLY A 332 15.27 2.74 0.76
C GLY A 332 15.36 3.90 -0.24
N ALA A 333 14.45 4.88 -0.15
CA ALA A 333 14.56 6.09 -0.97
C ALA A 333 15.11 7.23 -0.14
N ARG A 334 16.23 7.78 -0.55
CA ARG A 334 16.80 9.01 0.03
C ARG A 334 16.81 10.09 -1.02
N PRO A 335 16.38 11.34 -0.71
CA PRO A 335 16.58 12.46 -1.62
C PRO A 335 18.07 12.61 -1.91
N ARG A 336 18.45 12.56 -3.19
CA ARG A 336 19.83 12.80 -3.58
C ARG A 336 20.20 14.23 -3.19
N ARG A 337 21.30 14.39 -2.46
CA ARG A 337 21.83 15.72 -2.18
C ARG A 337 22.45 16.25 -3.48
N SER A 338 21.98 17.42 -3.94
CA SER A 338 22.64 18.14 -5.03
C SER A 338 24.10 18.41 -4.61
N SER A 339 25.06 17.90 -5.36
CA SER A 339 26.47 18.18 -5.21
C SER A 339 26.77 19.62 -5.62
#